data_d976f364a550cebbbcc56e3e32e0115d
#
_entry.id   d976f364a550cebbbcc56e3e32e0115d
#
_cell.length_a   1.000
_cell.length_b   1.000
_cell.length_c   1.000
_cell.angle_alpha   90.00
_cell.angle_beta   90.00
_cell.angle_gamma   90.00
#
_symmetry.space_group_name_H-M   'P 1'
#
loop_
_entity.id
_entity.type
_entity.pdbx_description
1 polymer ?
#
loop_
_entity_poly.entity_id
_entity_poly.type
_entity_poly.pdbx_seq_one_letter_code
_entity_poly.pdbx_strand_id
1 'polypeptide(L)'
;MVQGNPYRESPCLLCGALAEDSIATETRLVANYRVDLDNFNLGSFRFTTRLSASDYRVRGDGHFSILGGLLYDLRTTTAGSGKVTSAGPEPTTYSLSYAGGGDSGQLRMSFDAGTVTALSIVPQQTRDPREIPVTQAQLVGAIDPIAAAFFRARSDDPNGDLKVCDQTVPVFDGGWRYDLALSPKRKVALQRKASTAYSRYAAVCRVEFKPISGYEPDDPNIKVMSHTDAIEVWLVSVPGTDMYVPYHILLPTDSGLLSATSTSLRVEGNRPQP
;
A
#
# COMPACT_ATOMS: atom_id res chain seq x y z
N MET A 1 45.04 66.86 -34.23
CA MET A 1 45.77 65.59 -34.33
C MET A 1 44.94 64.48 -33.72
N VAL A 2 44.57 63.58 -34.53
CA VAL A 2 43.61 62.51 -34.37
C VAL A 2 44.30 61.35 -33.70
N GLN A 3 43.63 60.64 -32.76
CA GLN A 3 43.95 59.26 -32.49
C GLN A 3 42.69 58.46 -32.13
N GLY A 4 42.48 57.46 -32.95
CA GLY A 4 41.34 56.59 -32.91
C GLY A 4 41.42 55.56 -31.78
N ASN A 5 40.24 55.15 -31.39
CA ASN A 5 39.99 54.10 -30.45
C ASN A 5 39.58 52.83 -31.23
N PRO A 6 40.19 51.67 -31.02
CA PRO A 6 39.68 50.42 -31.56
C PRO A 6 38.82 49.71 -30.52
N TYR A 7 37.58 49.56 -30.84
CA TYR A 7 36.63 48.66 -30.13
C TYR A 7 37.17 47.21 -30.17
N ARG A 8 37.30 46.66 -28.99
CA ARG A 8 37.59 45.27 -28.74
C ARG A 8 36.28 44.52 -28.49
N GLU A 9 35.76 43.86 -29.47
CA GLU A 9 34.63 42.95 -29.32
C GLU A 9 35.07 41.72 -28.51
N SER A 10 34.39 41.45 -27.40
CA SER A 10 34.49 40.19 -26.65
C SER A 10 33.47 39.23 -27.16
N PRO A 11 33.86 37.97 -27.49
CA PRO A 11 32.89 36.97 -27.86
C PRO A 11 32.09 36.48 -26.67
N CYS A 12 30.79 36.60 -26.79
CA CYS A 12 29.81 36.06 -25.85
C CYS A 12 29.87 34.51 -25.96
N LEU A 13 30.49 33.86 -24.98
CA LEU A 13 30.42 32.42 -24.82
C LEU A 13 28.97 32.09 -24.33
N LEU A 14 28.18 31.59 -25.28
CA LEU A 14 26.92 30.84 -24.96
C LEU A 14 27.27 29.61 -24.12
N CYS A 15 27.18 29.72 -22.81
CA CYS A 15 27.04 28.58 -21.93
C CYS A 15 25.64 27.98 -22.14
N GLY A 16 25.58 27.05 -23.07
CA GLY A 16 24.44 26.13 -23.14
C GLY A 16 24.45 25.27 -21.89
N ALA A 17 23.58 25.57 -20.93
CA ALA A 17 23.25 24.66 -19.85
C ALA A 17 22.59 23.44 -20.50
N LEU A 18 23.33 22.35 -20.60
CA LEU A 18 22.75 21.02 -20.83
C LEU A 18 21.88 20.72 -19.62
N ALA A 19 20.56 20.79 -19.80
CA ALA A 19 19.64 20.20 -18.85
C ALA A 19 19.95 18.69 -18.86
N GLU A 20 20.63 18.22 -17.82
CA GLU A 20 20.70 16.80 -17.53
C GLU A 20 19.26 16.36 -17.26
N ASP A 21 18.64 15.67 -18.24
CA ASP A 21 17.43 14.91 -18.03
C ASP A 21 17.76 13.88 -16.92
N SER A 22 17.41 14.22 -15.71
CA SER A 22 17.45 13.31 -14.57
C SER A 22 16.49 12.16 -14.90
N ILE A 23 17.03 11.05 -15.41
CA ILE A 23 16.28 9.82 -15.60
C ILE A 23 15.77 9.43 -14.21
N ALA A 24 14.49 9.70 -13.96
CA ALA A 24 13.85 9.35 -12.70
C ALA A 24 14.02 7.85 -12.47
N THR A 25 14.81 7.48 -11.47
CA THR A 25 15.12 6.08 -11.16
C THR A 25 13.84 5.42 -10.65
N GLU A 26 13.21 4.60 -11.48
CA GLU A 26 12.04 3.80 -11.11
C GLU A 26 12.51 2.53 -10.38
N THR A 27 12.02 2.31 -9.19
CA THR A 27 12.20 1.07 -8.43
C THR A 27 11.01 0.15 -8.65
N ARG A 28 11.26 -1.06 -9.12
CA ARG A 28 10.24 -2.10 -9.23
C ARG A 28 10.33 -3.06 -8.05
N LEU A 29 9.21 -3.22 -7.35
CA LEU A 29 9.06 -4.10 -6.21
C LEU A 29 8.11 -5.24 -6.58
N VAL A 30 8.49 -6.49 -6.31
CA VAL A 30 7.63 -7.66 -6.47
C VAL A 30 7.57 -8.40 -5.15
N ALA A 31 6.37 -8.49 -4.57
CA ALA A 31 6.10 -9.18 -3.32
C ALA A 31 5.08 -10.30 -3.54
N ASN A 32 5.37 -11.49 -2.99
CA ASN A 32 4.43 -12.60 -2.98
C ASN A 32 4.05 -12.90 -1.53
N TYR A 33 2.77 -13.15 -1.31
CA TYR A 33 2.20 -13.44 0.02
C TYR A 33 1.46 -14.76 -0.01
N ARG A 34 1.57 -15.52 1.08
CA ARG A 34 0.70 -16.63 1.41
C ARG A 34 -0.34 -16.15 2.42
N VAL A 35 -1.59 -16.57 2.23
CA VAL A 35 -2.71 -16.27 3.12
C VAL A 35 -3.18 -17.56 3.78
N ASP A 36 -3.25 -17.54 5.10
CA ASP A 36 -3.66 -18.68 5.90
C ASP A 36 -4.76 -18.26 6.89
N LEU A 37 -5.69 -19.17 7.21
CA LEU A 37 -6.65 -19.08 8.30
C LEU A 37 -6.34 -20.21 9.29
N ASP A 38 -5.98 -19.89 10.54
CA ASP A 38 -5.58 -20.87 11.56
C ASP A 38 -4.55 -21.90 11.06
N ASN A 39 -3.55 -21.44 10.28
CA ASN A 39 -2.55 -22.27 9.59
C ASN A 39 -3.06 -23.10 8.39
N PHE A 40 -4.34 -23.01 8.05
CA PHE A 40 -4.88 -23.59 6.83
C PHE A 40 -4.64 -22.64 5.66
N ASN A 41 -3.94 -23.11 4.61
CA ASN A 41 -3.64 -22.26 3.46
C ASN A 41 -4.91 -21.97 2.63
N LEU A 42 -5.27 -20.70 2.52
CA LEU A 42 -6.38 -20.21 1.70
C LEU A 42 -5.95 -19.80 0.30
N GLY A 43 -4.67 -19.45 0.09
CA GLY A 43 -4.24 -18.96 -1.20
C GLY A 43 -3.03 -18.02 -1.14
N SER A 44 -2.88 -17.22 -2.17
CA SER A 44 -1.75 -16.32 -2.33
C SER A 44 -2.11 -15.03 -3.05
N PHE A 45 -1.30 -13.99 -2.78
CA PHE A 45 -1.28 -12.73 -3.50
C PHE A 45 0.10 -12.45 -4.07
N ARG A 46 0.14 -11.80 -5.23
CA ARG A 46 1.34 -11.21 -5.80
C ARG A 46 1.10 -9.73 -6.07
N PHE A 47 1.96 -8.88 -5.54
CA PHE A 47 1.98 -7.46 -5.85
C PHE A 47 3.19 -7.11 -6.69
N THR A 48 2.98 -6.26 -7.70
CA THR A 48 4.03 -5.59 -8.46
C THR A 48 3.83 -4.10 -8.28
N THR A 49 4.81 -3.43 -7.67
CA THR A 49 4.80 -1.99 -7.44
C THR A 49 5.90 -1.35 -8.29
N ARG A 50 5.59 -0.23 -8.93
CA ARG A 50 6.54 0.69 -9.52
C ARG A 50 6.52 1.96 -8.72
N LEU A 51 7.69 2.36 -8.25
CA LEU A 51 7.88 3.50 -7.36
C LEU A 51 8.90 4.45 -7.97
N SER A 52 8.51 5.70 -8.18
CA SER A 52 9.40 6.81 -8.49
C SER A 52 9.52 7.75 -7.30
N ALA A 53 10.26 8.85 -7.45
CA ALA A 53 10.37 9.87 -6.40
C ALA A 53 9.03 10.56 -6.09
N SER A 54 8.11 10.63 -7.07
CA SER A 54 6.84 11.38 -6.99
C SER A 54 5.60 10.52 -7.09
N ASP A 55 5.70 9.31 -7.64
CA ASP A 55 4.53 8.51 -8.01
C ASP A 55 4.70 7.05 -7.67
N TYR A 56 3.56 6.38 -7.42
CA TYR A 56 3.51 4.93 -7.31
C TYR A 56 2.42 4.35 -8.22
N ARG A 57 2.63 3.12 -8.67
CA ARG A 57 1.64 2.27 -9.33
C ARG A 57 1.76 0.86 -8.80
N VAL A 58 0.64 0.29 -8.40
CA VAL A 58 0.58 -1.07 -7.85
C VAL A 58 -0.39 -1.89 -8.67
N ARG A 59 -0.04 -3.13 -8.92
CA ARG A 59 -0.93 -4.17 -9.43
C ARG A 59 -0.79 -5.40 -8.55
N GLY A 60 -1.93 -5.98 -8.16
CA GLY A 60 -2.01 -7.19 -7.38
C GLY A 60 -2.87 -8.24 -8.07
N ASP A 61 -2.43 -9.50 -8.00
CA ASP A 61 -3.19 -10.66 -8.48
C ASP A 61 -3.26 -11.66 -7.33
N GLY A 62 -4.47 -12.10 -6.98
CA GLY A 62 -4.74 -13.05 -5.91
C GLY A 62 -5.47 -14.29 -6.40
N HIS A 63 -5.15 -15.43 -5.80
CA HIS A 63 -5.84 -16.68 -6.02
C HIS A 63 -6.08 -17.36 -4.68
N PHE A 64 -7.34 -17.64 -4.38
CA PHE A 64 -7.79 -18.33 -3.18
C PHE A 64 -8.54 -19.57 -3.57
N SER A 65 -8.24 -20.67 -2.90
CA SER A 65 -8.90 -21.94 -3.16
C SER A 65 -8.99 -22.80 -1.92
N ILE A 66 -10.10 -23.52 -1.76
CA ILE A 66 -10.28 -24.50 -0.71
C ILE A 66 -10.39 -25.88 -1.37
N LEU A 67 -9.62 -26.85 -0.84
CA LEU A 67 -9.49 -28.21 -1.39
C LEU A 67 -9.13 -28.22 -2.90
N GLY A 68 -8.14 -27.38 -3.28
CA GLY A 68 -7.69 -27.34 -4.67
C GLY A 68 -8.72 -26.83 -5.66
N GLY A 69 -9.68 -26.02 -5.20
CA GLY A 69 -10.76 -25.45 -6.02
C GLY A 69 -12.04 -26.26 -6.06
N LEU A 70 -12.09 -27.42 -5.39
CA LEU A 70 -13.30 -28.25 -5.37
C LEU A 70 -14.46 -27.60 -4.59
N LEU A 71 -14.17 -26.87 -3.50
CA LEU A 71 -15.19 -26.20 -2.70
C LEU A 71 -15.28 -24.71 -3.01
N TYR A 72 -14.14 -24.07 -3.33
CA TYR A 72 -14.09 -22.65 -3.58
C TYR A 72 -12.86 -22.31 -4.43
N ASP A 73 -13.02 -21.49 -5.45
CA ASP A 73 -11.95 -20.89 -6.26
C ASP A 73 -12.31 -19.44 -6.51
N LEU A 74 -11.45 -18.52 -6.06
CA LEU A 74 -11.63 -17.09 -6.23
C LEU A 74 -10.35 -16.47 -6.79
N ARG A 75 -10.48 -15.71 -7.85
CA ARG A 75 -9.41 -14.88 -8.42
C ARG A 75 -9.72 -13.42 -8.18
N THR A 76 -8.72 -12.69 -7.77
CA THR A 76 -8.83 -11.25 -7.55
C THR A 76 -7.75 -10.52 -8.31
N THR A 77 -8.07 -9.34 -8.82
CA THR A 77 -7.10 -8.41 -9.40
C THR A 77 -7.34 -7.05 -8.79
N THR A 78 -6.28 -6.42 -8.33
CA THR A 78 -6.34 -5.06 -7.79
C THR A 78 -5.32 -4.17 -8.47
N ALA A 79 -5.63 -2.88 -8.59
CA ALA A 79 -4.69 -1.89 -9.06
C ALA A 79 -4.91 -0.57 -8.32
N GLY A 80 -3.81 0.14 -8.07
CA GLY A 80 -3.81 1.46 -7.45
C GLY A 80 -2.72 2.33 -8.04
N SER A 81 -2.95 3.63 -8.07
CA SER A 81 -1.94 4.61 -8.45
C SER A 81 -2.12 5.89 -7.66
N GLY A 82 -1.04 6.63 -7.50
CA GLY A 82 -1.08 7.90 -6.77
C GLY A 82 0.29 8.54 -6.68
N LYS A 83 0.36 9.58 -5.88
CA LYS A 83 1.58 10.33 -5.60
C LYS A 83 2.24 9.83 -4.31
N VAL A 84 3.56 9.97 -4.26
CA VAL A 84 4.34 9.79 -3.03
C VAL A 84 4.62 11.18 -2.47
N THR A 85 4.06 11.47 -1.28
CA THR A 85 4.23 12.77 -0.62
C THR A 85 5.05 12.62 0.66
N SER A 86 5.43 13.73 1.28
CA SER A 86 6.10 13.70 2.59
C SER A 86 5.22 13.12 3.70
N ALA A 87 3.90 13.17 3.55
CA ALA A 87 2.94 12.59 4.50
C ALA A 87 2.72 11.08 4.28
N GLY A 88 3.04 10.57 3.07
CA GLY A 88 2.80 9.18 2.67
C GLY A 88 2.17 9.09 1.28
N PRO A 89 1.58 7.93 0.93
CA PRO A 89 0.89 7.75 -0.34
C PRO A 89 -0.40 8.58 -0.40
N GLU A 90 -0.60 9.28 -1.52
CA GLU A 90 -1.81 10.01 -1.87
C GLU A 90 -2.41 9.36 -3.13
N PRO A 91 -3.47 8.54 -2.98
CA PRO A 91 -4.04 7.82 -4.11
C PRO A 91 -4.72 8.76 -5.10
N THR A 92 -4.73 8.35 -6.39
CA THR A 92 -5.52 8.97 -7.46
C THR A 92 -6.57 8.00 -7.99
N THR A 93 -6.23 6.71 -8.05
CA THR A 93 -7.17 5.66 -8.49
C THR A 93 -6.97 4.39 -7.71
N TYR A 94 -8.05 3.67 -7.49
CA TYR A 94 -8.07 2.31 -6.97
C TYR A 94 -9.10 1.47 -7.68
N SER A 95 -8.79 0.20 -7.91
CA SER A 95 -9.75 -0.78 -8.43
C SER A 95 -9.50 -2.16 -7.86
N LEU A 96 -10.59 -2.90 -7.67
CA LEU A 96 -10.61 -4.30 -7.28
C LEU A 96 -11.60 -5.01 -8.19
N SER A 97 -11.24 -6.17 -8.71
CA SER A 97 -12.17 -7.10 -9.36
C SER A 97 -11.96 -8.49 -8.80
N TYR A 98 -13.04 -9.25 -8.73
CA TYR A 98 -13.01 -10.64 -8.31
C TYR A 98 -13.94 -11.47 -9.19
N ALA A 99 -13.60 -12.76 -9.34
CA ALA A 99 -14.43 -13.75 -10.01
C ALA A 99 -14.15 -15.12 -9.41
N GLY A 100 -15.21 -15.85 -9.07
CA GLY A 100 -15.13 -17.21 -8.53
C GLY A 100 -16.30 -17.54 -7.61
N GLY A 101 -16.44 -18.83 -7.27
CA GLY A 101 -17.52 -19.28 -6.40
C GLY A 101 -18.93 -19.06 -6.97
N GLY A 102 -19.06 -18.81 -8.29
CA GLY A 102 -20.35 -18.49 -8.93
C GLY A 102 -20.68 -16.99 -8.91
N ASP A 103 -19.80 -16.13 -8.38
CA ASP A 103 -19.99 -14.69 -8.26
C ASP A 103 -18.84 -13.91 -8.89
N SER A 104 -19.08 -12.65 -9.26
CA SER A 104 -18.06 -11.74 -9.74
C SER A 104 -18.43 -10.28 -9.46
N GLY A 105 -17.42 -9.46 -9.25
CA GLY A 105 -17.68 -8.06 -8.99
C GLY A 105 -16.48 -7.17 -9.29
N GLN A 106 -16.77 -5.88 -9.34
CA GLN A 106 -15.77 -4.84 -9.57
C GLN A 106 -16.08 -3.61 -8.71
N LEU A 107 -15.02 -3.06 -8.14
CA LEU A 107 -15.04 -1.79 -7.45
C LEU A 107 -14.00 -0.86 -8.09
N ARG A 108 -14.35 0.41 -8.26
CA ARG A 108 -13.44 1.47 -8.70
C ARG A 108 -13.65 2.71 -7.85
N MET A 109 -12.56 3.33 -7.44
CA MET A 109 -12.54 4.62 -6.76
C MET A 109 -11.62 5.59 -7.48
N SER A 110 -12.01 6.86 -7.49
CA SER A 110 -11.18 7.98 -7.91
C SER A 110 -11.00 8.94 -6.75
N PHE A 111 -9.82 9.55 -6.70
CA PHE A 111 -9.44 10.49 -5.65
C PHE A 111 -8.95 11.79 -6.29
N ASP A 112 -9.25 12.89 -5.64
CA ASP A 112 -8.70 14.20 -5.97
C ASP A 112 -8.39 14.97 -4.69
N ALA A 113 -7.17 15.52 -4.62
CA ALA A 113 -6.69 16.28 -3.47
C ALA A 113 -6.96 15.58 -2.11
N GLY A 114 -6.67 14.25 -2.02
CA GLY A 114 -6.85 13.46 -0.80
C GLY A 114 -8.31 13.17 -0.44
N THR A 115 -9.24 13.29 -1.38
CA THR A 115 -10.67 13.02 -1.16
C THR A 115 -11.19 12.03 -2.18
N VAL A 116 -12.02 11.07 -1.75
CA VAL A 116 -12.73 10.16 -2.66
C VAL A 116 -13.80 10.96 -3.41
N THR A 117 -13.67 11.07 -4.74
CA THR A 117 -14.57 11.86 -5.60
C THR A 117 -15.56 11.01 -6.39
N ALA A 118 -15.23 9.74 -6.63
CA ALA A 118 -16.11 8.80 -7.31
C ALA A 118 -15.95 7.38 -6.76
N LEU A 119 -17.08 6.67 -6.69
CA LEU A 119 -17.17 5.26 -6.34
C LEU A 119 -18.11 4.55 -7.31
N SER A 120 -17.66 3.44 -7.88
CA SER A 120 -18.47 2.56 -8.73
C SER A 120 -18.31 1.13 -8.24
N ILE A 121 -19.42 0.45 -7.96
CA ILE A 121 -19.49 -0.97 -7.57
C ILE A 121 -20.41 -1.69 -8.54
N VAL A 122 -19.95 -2.80 -9.09
CA VAL A 122 -20.70 -3.66 -10.02
C VAL A 122 -20.56 -5.10 -9.57
N PRO A 123 -21.66 -5.86 -9.39
CA PRO A 123 -23.03 -5.40 -9.43
C PRO A 123 -23.34 -4.37 -8.34
N GLN A 124 -24.31 -3.51 -8.59
CA GLN A 124 -24.72 -2.52 -7.59
C GLN A 124 -25.25 -3.23 -6.35
N GLN A 125 -24.63 -2.95 -5.20
CA GLN A 125 -25.06 -3.51 -3.93
C GLN A 125 -26.17 -2.66 -3.32
N THR A 126 -27.23 -3.31 -2.87
CA THR A 126 -28.25 -2.65 -2.05
C THR A 126 -27.67 -2.56 -0.63
N ARG A 127 -27.57 -1.34 -0.11
CA ARG A 127 -27.14 -1.12 1.28
C ARG A 127 -28.20 -1.60 2.25
N ASP A 128 -27.78 -2.29 3.31
CA ASP A 128 -28.68 -2.62 4.41
C ASP A 128 -29.05 -1.33 5.17
N PRO A 129 -30.36 -1.10 5.46
CA PRO A 129 -30.79 0.06 6.24
C PRO A 129 -30.16 0.15 7.65
N ARG A 130 -29.59 -0.93 8.18
CA ARG A 130 -28.89 -0.97 9.47
C ARG A 130 -27.45 -0.48 9.40
N GLU A 131 -26.88 -0.41 8.21
CA GLU A 131 -25.51 0.11 8.02
C GLU A 131 -25.42 1.57 8.45
N ILE A 132 -24.34 1.91 9.15
CA ILE A 132 -24.00 3.30 9.48
C ILE A 132 -23.60 4.00 8.16
N PRO A 133 -24.30 5.05 7.71
CA PRO A 133 -24.01 5.66 6.43
C PRO A 133 -22.64 6.33 6.38
N VAL A 134 -21.90 6.13 5.28
CA VAL A 134 -20.66 6.87 5.00
C VAL A 134 -21.02 8.27 4.53
N THR A 135 -20.46 9.29 5.17
CA THR A 135 -20.65 10.70 4.81
C THR A 135 -19.50 11.24 3.97
N GLN A 136 -19.75 12.29 3.17
CA GLN A 136 -18.68 12.94 2.39
C GLN A 136 -17.54 13.47 3.25
N ALA A 137 -17.83 13.99 4.43
CA ALA A 137 -16.81 14.49 5.36
C ALA A 137 -15.85 13.38 5.82
N GLN A 138 -16.30 12.14 5.91
CA GLN A 138 -15.48 10.99 6.30
C GLN A 138 -14.58 10.48 5.18
N LEU A 139 -14.84 10.88 3.94
CA LEU A 139 -14.05 10.52 2.76
C LEU A 139 -12.87 11.47 2.51
N VAL A 140 -12.82 12.60 3.22
CA VAL A 140 -11.68 13.52 3.19
C VAL A 140 -10.51 12.90 3.95
N GLY A 141 -9.35 12.83 3.30
CA GLY A 141 -8.13 12.23 3.85
C GLY A 141 -8.11 10.70 3.86
N ALA A 142 -9.20 10.03 3.47
CA ALA A 142 -9.22 8.58 3.38
C ALA A 142 -8.43 8.07 2.17
N ILE A 143 -7.70 6.97 2.36
CA ILE A 143 -6.93 6.30 1.30
C ILE A 143 -7.47 4.89 1.05
N ASP A 144 -7.14 4.31 -0.10
CA ASP A 144 -7.53 2.94 -0.44
C ASP A 144 -6.68 1.88 0.29
N PRO A 145 -7.13 0.61 0.36
CA PRO A 145 -6.41 -0.47 1.05
C PRO A 145 -5.01 -0.78 0.49
N ILE A 146 -4.76 -0.51 -0.79
CA ILE A 146 -3.43 -0.71 -1.39
C ILE A 146 -2.47 0.41 -0.96
N ALA A 147 -2.92 1.67 -1.00
CA ALA A 147 -2.16 2.79 -0.48
C ALA A 147 -1.87 2.62 1.01
N ALA A 148 -2.83 2.09 1.79
CA ALA A 148 -2.69 1.80 3.21
C ALA A 148 -1.64 0.72 3.54
N ALA A 149 -1.15 -0.04 2.56
CA ALA A 149 -0.07 -1.01 2.73
C ALA A 149 1.34 -0.42 2.55
N PHE A 150 1.45 0.87 2.21
CA PHE A 150 2.73 1.56 2.06
C PHE A 150 2.91 2.57 3.19
N PHE A 151 4.00 2.41 3.93
CA PHE A 151 4.32 3.26 5.07
C PHE A 151 5.63 3.99 4.80
N ARG A 152 5.64 5.29 5.09
CA ARG A 152 6.87 6.06 4.96
C ARG A 152 7.72 5.92 6.23
N ALA A 153 9.03 5.80 6.05
CA ALA A 153 10.00 5.84 7.15
C ALA A 153 9.86 7.16 7.93
N ARG A 154 9.94 7.06 9.24
CA ARG A 154 9.91 8.22 10.16
C ARG A 154 11.30 8.54 10.71
N SER A 155 12.32 7.78 10.31
CA SER A 155 13.73 8.00 10.63
C SER A 155 14.62 7.36 9.57
N ASP A 156 15.90 7.69 9.61
CA ASP A 156 16.93 7.18 8.70
C ASP A 156 17.43 5.77 9.08
N ASP A 157 16.84 5.10 10.10
CA ASP A 157 17.23 3.75 10.46
C ASP A 157 16.58 2.71 9.54
N PRO A 158 17.32 2.09 8.58
CA PRO A 158 16.78 1.10 7.67
C PRO A 158 16.54 -0.26 8.35
N ASN A 159 16.86 -0.41 9.63
CA ASN A 159 16.87 -1.68 10.35
C ASN A 159 15.62 -1.89 11.22
N GLY A 160 14.44 -1.47 10.76
CA GLY A 160 13.18 -1.71 11.46
C GLY A 160 12.96 -0.71 12.58
N ASP A 161 13.03 0.59 12.25
CA ASP A 161 12.68 1.66 13.16
C ASP A 161 11.21 1.56 13.56
N LEU A 162 10.97 1.47 14.86
CA LEU A 162 9.62 1.38 15.43
C LEU A 162 8.80 2.67 15.24
N LYS A 163 9.42 3.81 14.93
CA LYS A 163 8.70 5.05 14.66
C LYS A 163 7.79 4.96 13.43
N VAL A 164 8.03 4.01 12.52
CA VAL A 164 7.11 3.73 11.41
C VAL A 164 5.72 3.30 11.91
N CYS A 165 5.62 2.77 13.12
CA CYS A 165 4.36 2.39 13.75
C CYS A 165 3.60 3.57 14.39
N ASP A 166 4.20 4.74 14.51
CA ASP A 166 3.57 5.88 15.18
C ASP A 166 2.74 6.70 14.19
N GLN A 167 1.62 6.12 13.74
CA GLN A 167 0.73 6.75 12.78
C GLN A 167 -0.67 6.13 12.77
N THR A 168 -1.64 6.92 12.29
CA THR A 168 -3.00 6.48 12.00
C THR A 168 -3.24 6.53 10.49
N VAL A 169 -3.78 5.46 9.94
CA VAL A 169 -4.07 5.32 8.51
C VAL A 169 -5.58 5.31 8.31
N PRO A 170 -6.15 6.37 7.72
CA PRO A 170 -7.59 6.44 7.43
C PRO A 170 -7.88 5.69 6.13
N VAL A 171 -8.67 4.63 6.20
CA VAL A 171 -8.96 3.74 5.06
C VAL A 171 -10.42 3.81 4.67
N PHE A 172 -10.67 3.85 3.36
CA PHE A 172 -11.96 3.55 2.76
C PHE A 172 -11.79 2.50 1.68
N ASP A 173 -12.46 1.36 1.83
CA ASP A 173 -12.33 0.22 0.91
C ASP A 173 -13.44 0.16 -0.16
N GLY A 174 -14.35 1.13 -0.13
CA GLY A 174 -15.53 1.21 -1.00
C GLY A 174 -16.82 0.85 -0.29
N GLY A 175 -16.75 0.14 0.81
CA GLY A 175 -17.86 -0.17 1.72
C GLY A 175 -17.65 0.45 3.09
N TRP A 176 -16.56 0.06 3.74
CA TRP A 176 -16.23 0.46 5.11
C TRP A 176 -15.27 1.64 5.16
N ARG A 177 -15.54 2.56 6.06
CA ARG A 177 -14.62 3.61 6.48
C ARG A 177 -14.11 3.30 7.88
N TYR A 178 -12.81 3.15 8.02
CA TYR A 178 -12.17 2.82 9.29
C TYR A 178 -10.78 3.45 9.39
N ASP A 179 -10.30 3.62 10.61
CA ASP A 179 -8.92 4.00 10.87
C ASP A 179 -8.14 2.81 11.41
N LEU A 180 -6.90 2.68 10.97
CA LEU A 180 -5.91 1.78 11.53
C LEU A 180 -4.93 2.62 12.35
N ALA A 181 -5.08 2.62 13.66
CA ALA A 181 -4.15 3.31 14.55
C ALA A 181 -3.01 2.36 14.93
N LEU A 182 -1.82 2.63 14.38
CA LEU A 182 -0.63 1.83 14.63
C LEU A 182 0.09 2.37 15.87
N SER A 183 0.68 1.45 16.63
CA SER A 183 1.57 1.77 17.75
C SER A 183 2.75 0.79 17.81
N PRO A 184 3.93 1.24 18.27
CA PRO A 184 5.12 0.37 18.40
C PRO A 184 4.88 -0.79 19.36
N LYS A 185 5.25 -2.01 18.97
CA LYS A 185 5.16 -3.19 19.84
C LYS A 185 6.54 -3.80 20.11
N ARG A 186 7.26 -4.24 19.08
CA ARG A 186 8.59 -4.86 19.21
C ARG A 186 9.32 -4.87 17.87
N LYS A 187 10.62 -5.12 17.93
CA LYS A 187 11.48 -5.38 16.77
C LYS A 187 11.77 -6.88 16.71
N VAL A 188 11.68 -7.48 15.51
CA VAL A 188 11.91 -8.92 15.30
C VAL A 188 12.99 -9.13 14.25
N ALA A 189 13.97 -9.97 14.57
CA ALA A 189 14.97 -10.40 13.58
C ALA A 189 14.35 -11.39 12.59
N LEU A 190 14.54 -11.16 11.30
CA LEU A 190 14.04 -12.02 10.24
C LEU A 190 15.15 -12.99 9.77
N GLN A 191 14.77 -14.23 9.54
CA GLN A 191 15.68 -15.19 8.90
C GLN A 191 15.81 -14.83 7.42
N ARG A 192 17.02 -14.49 6.99
CA ARG A 192 17.30 -14.17 5.58
C ARG A 192 17.22 -15.42 4.72
N LYS A 193 16.33 -15.42 3.74
CA LYS A 193 16.41 -16.34 2.60
C LYS A 193 17.22 -15.63 1.50
N ALA A 194 18.09 -16.35 0.81
CA ALA A 194 19.01 -15.79 -0.19
C ALA A 194 18.32 -15.02 -1.36
N SER A 195 17.03 -15.23 -1.56
CA SER A 195 16.22 -14.63 -2.62
C SER A 195 15.40 -13.39 -2.18
N THR A 196 15.60 -12.89 -0.95
CA THR A 196 14.74 -11.82 -0.42
C THR A 196 15.52 -10.53 -0.15
N ALA A 197 14.97 -9.41 -0.61
CA ALA A 197 15.49 -8.07 -0.37
C ALA A 197 14.98 -7.45 0.94
N TYR A 198 14.58 -8.28 1.93
CA TYR A 198 14.11 -7.77 3.22
C TYR A 198 15.22 -7.14 4.04
N SER A 199 14.86 -6.14 4.83
CA SER A 199 15.69 -5.70 5.95
C SER A 199 15.92 -6.88 6.94
N ARG A 200 16.99 -6.78 7.73
CA ARG A 200 17.30 -7.81 8.76
C ARG A 200 16.25 -7.89 9.85
N TYR A 201 15.48 -6.83 10.03
CA TYR A 201 14.51 -6.68 11.10
C TYR A 201 13.18 -6.20 10.55
N ALA A 202 12.10 -6.65 11.19
CA ALA A 202 10.77 -6.08 11.03
C ALA A 202 10.43 -5.22 12.24
N ALA A 203 9.83 -4.08 11.99
CA ALA A 203 9.10 -3.31 13.00
C ALA A 203 7.73 -3.95 13.16
N VAL A 204 7.42 -4.47 14.34
CA VAL A 204 6.09 -5.01 14.64
C VAL A 204 5.27 -3.92 15.28
N CYS A 205 4.20 -3.56 14.60
CA CYS A 205 3.21 -2.60 15.09
C CYS A 205 1.98 -3.34 15.59
N ARG A 206 1.46 -2.92 16.74
CA ARG A 206 0.07 -3.21 17.13
C ARG A 206 -0.83 -2.32 16.30
N VAL A 207 -1.97 -2.83 15.86
CA VAL A 207 -2.98 -2.10 15.13
C VAL A 207 -4.27 -2.10 15.91
N GLU A 208 -4.80 -0.92 16.21
CA GLU A 208 -6.15 -0.72 16.72
C GLU A 208 -7.07 -0.42 15.53
N PHE A 209 -8.04 -1.29 15.30
CA PHE A 209 -9.07 -1.09 14.29
C PHE A 209 -10.19 -0.22 14.83
N LYS A 210 -10.42 0.92 14.20
CA LYS A 210 -11.46 1.90 14.59
C LYS A 210 -12.50 1.99 13.48
N PRO A 211 -13.62 1.22 13.57
CA PRO A 211 -14.69 1.32 12.58
C PRO A 211 -15.39 2.69 12.72
N ILE A 212 -15.70 3.31 11.59
CA ILE A 212 -16.32 4.64 11.57
C ILE A 212 -17.70 4.59 10.91
N SER A 213 -17.83 3.99 9.74
CA SER A 213 -19.10 3.88 9.02
C SER A 213 -19.03 2.87 7.87
N GLY A 214 -20.16 2.57 7.25
CA GLY A 214 -20.30 1.62 6.14
C GLY A 214 -20.54 0.17 6.59
N TYR A 215 -20.69 -0.08 7.88
CA TYR A 215 -20.87 -1.41 8.46
C TYR A 215 -22.15 -1.49 9.31
N GLU A 216 -22.63 -2.71 9.52
CA GLU A 216 -23.68 -2.98 10.49
C GLU A 216 -23.11 -3.05 11.90
N PRO A 217 -23.74 -2.39 12.91
CA PRO A 217 -23.22 -2.40 14.28
C PRO A 217 -23.07 -3.80 14.89
N ASP A 218 -23.83 -4.76 14.37
CA ASP A 218 -23.85 -6.15 14.85
C ASP A 218 -22.92 -7.08 14.05
N ASP A 219 -22.20 -6.61 13.05
CA ASP A 219 -21.27 -7.40 12.27
C ASP A 219 -20.24 -8.11 13.18
N PRO A 220 -20.14 -9.45 13.11
CA PRO A 220 -19.25 -10.21 13.99
C PRO A 220 -17.77 -9.86 13.81
N ASN A 221 -17.31 -9.61 12.57
CA ASN A 221 -15.92 -9.24 12.29
C ASN A 221 -15.60 -7.86 12.87
N ILE A 222 -16.51 -6.89 12.72
CA ILE A 222 -16.36 -5.56 13.33
C ILE A 222 -16.20 -5.69 14.85
N LYS A 223 -17.04 -6.51 15.50
CA LYS A 223 -16.95 -6.76 16.94
C LYS A 223 -15.62 -7.39 17.34
N VAL A 224 -15.17 -8.41 16.63
CA VAL A 224 -13.89 -9.06 16.92
C VAL A 224 -12.73 -8.09 16.70
N MET A 225 -12.66 -7.41 15.56
CA MET A 225 -11.55 -6.52 15.22
C MET A 225 -11.48 -5.28 16.12
N SER A 226 -12.60 -4.71 16.54
CA SER A 226 -12.62 -3.51 17.37
C SER A 226 -12.39 -3.76 18.88
N HIS A 227 -12.48 -5.01 19.34
CA HIS A 227 -12.29 -5.37 20.75
C HIS A 227 -11.04 -6.23 21.02
N THR A 228 -10.14 -6.36 20.03
CA THR A 228 -8.90 -7.14 20.17
C THR A 228 -7.67 -6.24 20.16
N ASP A 229 -6.62 -6.67 20.87
CA ASP A 229 -5.28 -6.09 20.76
C ASP A 229 -4.30 -7.01 19.97
N ALA A 230 -4.83 -8.03 19.32
CA ALA A 230 -4.07 -9.06 18.62
C ALA A 230 -3.82 -8.75 17.13
N ILE A 231 -4.35 -7.64 16.61
CA ILE A 231 -4.03 -7.22 15.23
C ILE A 231 -2.59 -6.71 15.20
N GLU A 232 -1.77 -7.32 14.34
CA GLU A 232 -0.38 -6.92 14.14
C GLU A 232 -0.07 -6.72 12.65
N VAL A 233 0.76 -5.73 12.35
CA VAL A 233 1.47 -5.62 11.08
C VAL A 233 2.96 -5.57 11.32
N TRP A 234 3.70 -6.41 10.62
CA TRP A 234 5.17 -6.45 10.66
C TRP A 234 5.69 -5.75 9.43
N LEU A 235 6.34 -4.64 9.60
CA LEU A 235 6.80 -3.78 8.51
C LEU A 235 8.30 -3.98 8.26
N VAL A 236 8.67 -4.09 7.00
CA VAL A 236 10.05 -4.18 6.54
C VAL A 236 10.38 -3.03 5.61
N SER A 237 11.57 -2.47 5.73
CA SER A 237 12.04 -1.42 4.83
C SER A 237 12.31 -1.97 3.43
N VAL A 238 11.98 -1.18 2.42
CA VAL A 238 12.29 -1.44 1.01
C VAL A 238 13.66 -0.84 0.70
N PRO A 239 14.68 -1.66 0.35
CA PRO A 239 16.02 -1.17 0.08
C PRO A 239 16.06 -0.08 -1.00
N GLY A 240 16.83 0.97 -0.73
CA GLY A 240 16.99 2.11 -1.65
C GLY A 240 15.81 3.09 -1.69
N THR A 241 14.86 2.94 -0.77
CA THR A 241 13.73 3.86 -0.60
C THR A 241 13.51 4.20 0.86
N ASP A 242 12.69 5.20 1.14
CA ASP A 242 12.20 5.54 2.49
C ASP A 242 10.84 4.86 2.81
N MET A 243 10.50 3.78 2.10
CA MET A 243 9.23 3.09 2.25
C MET A 243 9.35 1.79 3.03
N TYR A 244 8.30 1.46 3.76
CA TYR A 244 8.08 0.19 4.42
C TYR A 244 6.85 -0.50 3.82
N VAL A 245 6.90 -1.83 3.78
CA VAL A 245 5.79 -2.68 3.32
C VAL A 245 5.52 -3.80 4.33
N PRO A 246 4.30 -4.35 4.38
CA PRO A 246 4.00 -5.48 5.24
C PRO A 246 4.85 -6.71 4.88
N TYR A 247 5.46 -7.31 5.88
CA TYR A 247 6.05 -8.64 5.82
C TYR A 247 5.07 -9.70 6.31
N HIS A 248 4.35 -9.38 7.38
CA HIS A 248 3.38 -10.26 8.00
C HIS A 248 2.23 -9.43 8.56
N ILE A 249 1.01 -9.92 8.39
CA ILE A 249 -0.21 -9.35 8.94
C ILE A 249 -0.91 -10.43 9.74
N LEU A 250 -1.38 -10.12 10.93
CA LEU A 250 -2.26 -10.94 11.75
C LEU A 250 -3.57 -10.19 11.95
N LEU A 251 -4.67 -10.83 11.61
CA LEU A 251 -6.02 -10.27 11.72
C LEU A 251 -6.98 -11.31 12.31
N PRO A 252 -7.35 -11.19 13.59
CA PRO A 252 -8.42 -11.99 14.16
C PRO A 252 -9.75 -11.69 13.46
N THR A 253 -10.47 -12.74 13.09
CA THR A 253 -11.82 -12.69 12.52
C THR A 253 -12.75 -13.57 13.34
N ASP A 254 -14.04 -13.50 13.08
CA ASP A 254 -15.03 -14.40 13.69
C ASP A 254 -14.81 -15.88 13.32
N SER A 255 -14.19 -16.12 12.17
CA SER A 255 -13.89 -17.46 11.64
C SER A 255 -12.52 -18.01 12.05
N GLY A 256 -11.68 -17.22 12.76
CA GLY A 256 -10.33 -17.61 13.17
C GLY A 256 -9.28 -16.53 12.91
N LEU A 257 -8.00 -16.91 13.05
CA LEU A 257 -6.87 -16.01 12.84
C LEU A 257 -6.44 -16.01 11.37
N LEU A 258 -6.81 -14.94 10.65
CA LEU A 258 -6.32 -14.71 9.29
C LEU A 258 -4.88 -14.16 9.35
N SER A 259 -4.01 -14.69 8.51
CA SER A 259 -2.65 -14.18 8.38
C SER A 259 -2.25 -14.05 6.91
N ALA A 260 -1.45 -13.02 6.61
CA ALA A 260 -0.79 -12.86 5.33
C ALA A 260 0.71 -12.73 5.56
N THR A 261 1.50 -13.65 4.98
CA THR A 261 2.96 -13.67 5.18
C THR A 261 3.67 -13.55 3.84
N SER A 262 4.59 -12.60 3.74
CA SER A 262 5.41 -12.46 2.55
C SER A 262 6.37 -13.65 2.42
N THR A 263 6.27 -14.35 1.30
CA THR A 263 7.12 -15.49 0.94
C THR A 263 8.35 -15.05 0.13
N SER A 264 8.26 -13.92 -0.56
CA SER A 264 9.39 -13.29 -1.25
C SER A 264 9.14 -11.80 -1.47
N LEU A 265 10.22 -11.02 -1.41
CA LEU A 265 10.29 -9.63 -1.81
C LEU A 265 11.51 -9.46 -2.71
N ARG A 266 11.32 -8.94 -3.91
CA ARG A 266 12.39 -8.61 -4.85
C ARG A 266 12.33 -7.14 -5.18
N VAL A 267 13.49 -6.49 -5.18
CA VAL A 267 13.65 -5.11 -5.60
C VAL A 267 14.50 -5.12 -6.85
N GLU A 268 13.92 -4.66 -7.96
CA GLU A 268 14.57 -4.54 -9.25
C GLU A 268 14.75 -3.03 -9.49
N GLY A 269 15.95 -2.50 -9.24
CA GLY A 269 16.30 -1.13 -9.60
C GLY A 269 16.72 -1.07 -11.07
N ASN A 270 16.41 0.03 -11.73
CA ASN A 270 17.02 0.34 -13.01
C ASN A 270 18.52 0.59 -12.74
N ARG A 271 19.39 -0.43 -12.89
CA ARG A 271 20.81 -0.17 -13.01
C ARG A 271 21.00 0.56 -14.33
N PRO A 272 21.69 1.70 -14.35
CA PRO A 272 22.21 2.21 -15.60
C PRO A 272 23.03 1.06 -16.22
N GLN A 273 22.67 0.66 -17.42
CA GLN A 273 23.53 -0.27 -18.16
C GLN A 273 24.87 0.42 -18.40
N PRO A 274 26.00 -0.26 -18.17
CA PRO A 274 27.33 0.29 -18.39
C PRO A 274 27.57 0.70 -19.85
#